data_bb8c7067e73587016668761401211694
#
_entry.id   bb8c7067e73587016668761401211694
#
_cell.length_a   1.000
_cell.length_b   1.000
_cell.length_c   1.000
_cell.angle_alpha   90.00
_cell.angle_beta   90.00
_cell.angle_gamma   90.00
#
_symmetry.space_group_name_H-M   'P 1'
#
loop_
_entity.id
_entity.type
_entity.pdbx_description
1 polymer ?
#
loop_
_entity_poly.entity_id
_entity_poly.type
_entity_poly.pdbx_seq_one_letter_code
_entity_poly.pdbx_strand_id
1 'polypeptide(L)'
;IISMFLGEQLEDVVMQLIDKGDATSSIQKGKLKTGASTLPDLNKDATDRNRTSPFAFTGNKFEFRMVGSSDSIAPANVVLNTIVAESFKEIADQLDGVENFDMAVHDLIKKLFTDHHRIVFNGNGYSDAWVEEAERRGLPNIKSMVDAIPALTTPKAVKLFESFGVFTEAELKSRAEIKYEAYAKAINIEAKTMIDMAGKQIIPSVISYTTELANSVLTVKEAGADASVQADLLAEVSGYLKDMKAAYTKLIDVTAKAADVTDITEQAKYFRDEVKTTMDELRAPADKLEMIVDKEFWPFPSYGCLLYTSDAADDL
;
A
#
# COMPACT_ATOMS: atom_id res chain seq x y z
N ILE A 1 2.67 -5.66 -5.93
CA ILE A 1 2.69 -6.95 -6.67
C ILE A 1 1.29 -7.55 -6.61
N ILE A 2 0.69 -7.85 -7.77
CA ILE A 2 -0.59 -8.56 -7.83
C ILE A 2 -0.31 -10.06 -7.96
N SER A 3 -0.72 -10.83 -6.95
CA SER A 3 -0.70 -12.29 -6.94
C SER A 3 -2.07 -12.83 -6.64
N MET A 4 -2.31 -14.09 -6.97
CA MET A 4 -3.57 -14.79 -6.71
C MET A 4 -3.37 -15.83 -5.62
N PHE A 5 -4.22 -15.77 -4.59
CA PHE A 5 -4.30 -16.79 -3.57
C PHE A 5 -5.40 -17.78 -3.91
N LEU A 6 -5.07 -19.07 -3.96
CA LEU A 6 -6.04 -20.16 -4.22
C LEU A 6 -6.36 -20.96 -2.95
N GLY A 7 -5.45 -21.02 -2.00
CA GLY A 7 -5.48 -21.93 -0.87
C GLY A 7 -4.91 -23.32 -1.20
N GLU A 8 -4.45 -24.02 -0.18
CA GLU A 8 -3.73 -25.29 -0.34
C GLU A 8 -4.53 -26.35 -1.09
N GLN A 9 -5.84 -26.43 -0.83
CA GLN A 9 -6.71 -27.45 -1.43
C GLN A 9 -6.87 -27.25 -2.94
N LEU A 10 -7.15 -26.00 -3.39
CA LEU A 10 -7.34 -25.74 -4.80
C LEU A 10 -6.00 -25.76 -5.56
N GLU A 11 -4.93 -25.29 -4.93
CA GLU A 11 -3.60 -25.37 -5.52
C GLU A 11 -3.15 -26.82 -5.71
N ASP A 12 -3.41 -27.73 -4.77
CA ASP A 12 -3.12 -29.15 -4.94
C ASP A 12 -3.82 -29.74 -6.16
N VAL A 13 -5.11 -29.43 -6.34
CA VAL A 13 -5.89 -29.85 -7.52
C VAL A 13 -5.29 -29.27 -8.82
N VAL A 14 -4.94 -28.00 -8.83
CA VAL A 14 -4.30 -27.33 -9.98
C VAL A 14 -2.94 -27.97 -10.31
N MET A 15 -2.12 -28.26 -9.29
CA MET A 15 -0.81 -28.88 -9.50
C MET A 15 -0.95 -30.31 -10.02
N GLN A 16 -1.91 -31.08 -9.54
CA GLN A 16 -2.19 -32.42 -10.11
C GLN A 16 -2.59 -32.33 -11.60
N LEU A 17 -3.42 -31.36 -11.95
CA LEU A 17 -3.84 -31.12 -13.33
C LEU A 17 -2.63 -30.77 -14.24
N ILE A 18 -1.73 -29.89 -13.76
CA ILE A 18 -0.53 -29.48 -14.49
C ILE A 18 0.41 -30.68 -14.68
N ASP A 19 0.76 -31.39 -13.57
CA ASP A 19 1.83 -32.37 -13.54
C ASP A 19 1.41 -33.72 -14.11
N LYS A 20 0.17 -34.17 -13.83
CA LYS A 20 -0.33 -35.51 -14.16
C LYS A 20 -1.38 -35.54 -15.27
N GLY A 21 -1.93 -34.38 -15.61
CA GLY A 21 -3.00 -34.24 -16.59
C GLY A 21 -4.39 -34.33 -16.03
N ASP A 22 -4.57 -34.98 -14.88
CA ASP A 22 -5.85 -35.12 -14.20
C ASP A 22 -5.69 -34.96 -12.68
N ALA A 23 -6.69 -34.38 -12.03
CA ALA A 23 -6.79 -34.32 -10.58
C ALA A 23 -7.62 -35.49 -10.06
N THR A 24 -6.99 -36.43 -9.37
CA THR A 24 -7.66 -37.64 -8.87
C THR A 24 -7.98 -37.60 -7.38
N SER A 25 -7.49 -36.59 -6.68
CA SER A 25 -7.64 -36.41 -5.22
C SER A 25 -7.69 -34.93 -4.87
N SER A 26 -8.07 -34.64 -3.64
CA SER A 26 -8.03 -33.31 -3.05
C SER A 26 -7.61 -33.42 -1.59
N ILE A 27 -6.81 -32.46 -1.11
CA ILE A 27 -6.40 -32.40 0.30
C ILE A 27 -7.65 -32.26 1.19
N GLN A 28 -7.84 -33.21 2.10
CA GLN A 28 -8.88 -33.14 3.12
C GLN A 28 -8.26 -32.70 4.45
N LYS A 29 -8.67 -31.57 5.01
CA LYS A 29 -8.14 -31.06 6.30
C LYS A 29 -8.54 -31.89 7.53
N GLY A 30 -9.26 -32.99 7.36
CA GLY A 30 -9.62 -33.90 8.42
C GLY A 30 -10.60 -33.31 9.45
N LYS A 31 -10.75 -34.00 10.58
CA LYS A 31 -11.67 -33.60 11.66
C LYS A 31 -10.93 -32.97 12.82
N LEU A 32 -11.53 -31.94 13.41
CA LEU A 32 -11.10 -31.39 14.69
C LEU A 32 -11.61 -32.30 15.81
N LYS A 33 -10.69 -33.00 16.46
CA LYS A 33 -11.02 -33.80 17.66
C LYS A 33 -10.86 -32.89 18.88
N THR A 34 -11.97 -32.64 19.56
CA THR A 34 -12.00 -31.79 20.77
C THR A 34 -11.46 -32.49 22.00
N GLY A 35 -11.28 -33.82 21.95
CA GLY A 35 -10.91 -34.64 23.11
C GLY A 35 -12.07 -34.92 24.08
N ALA A 36 -13.23 -34.29 23.88
CA ALA A 36 -14.43 -34.53 24.69
C ALA A 36 -15.30 -35.56 24.00
N SER A 37 -15.59 -36.69 24.69
CA SER A 37 -16.37 -37.80 24.15
C SER A 37 -17.84 -37.44 23.86
N THR A 38 -18.31 -36.31 24.39
CA THR A 38 -19.69 -35.83 24.23
C THR A 38 -19.88 -34.85 23.07
N LEU A 39 -18.79 -34.37 22.45
CA LEU A 39 -18.87 -33.47 21.31
C LEU A 39 -18.63 -34.25 20.01
N PRO A 40 -19.45 -34.00 18.97
CA PRO A 40 -19.19 -34.61 17.67
C PRO A 40 -17.88 -34.08 17.07
N ASP A 41 -17.25 -34.93 16.26
CA ASP A 41 -16.11 -34.47 15.43
C ASP A 41 -16.56 -33.36 14.47
N LEU A 42 -15.92 -32.22 14.53
CA LEU A 42 -16.19 -31.12 13.62
C LEU A 42 -15.23 -31.21 12.42
N ASN A 43 -15.77 -31.03 11.23
CA ASN A 43 -14.90 -30.88 10.06
C ASN A 43 -14.06 -29.59 10.19
N LYS A 44 -12.74 -29.69 9.97
CA LYS A 44 -11.92 -28.50 9.88
C LYS A 44 -12.35 -27.71 8.63
N ASP A 45 -12.49 -26.41 8.81
CA ASP A 45 -12.75 -25.52 7.67
C ASP A 45 -11.59 -25.65 6.66
N ALA A 46 -11.95 -25.93 5.40
CA ALA A 46 -10.99 -26.06 4.33
C ALA A 46 -10.61 -24.68 3.72
N THR A 47 -11.35 -23.63 4.07
CA THR A 47 -11.06 -22.29 3.60
C THR A 47 -9.87 -21.69 4.35
N ASP A 48 -8.77 -21.45 3.64
CA ASP A 48 -7.66 -20.70 4.17
C ASP A 48 -7.98 -19.20 4.10
N ARG A 49 -7.93 -18.55 5.25
CA ARG A 49 -8.12 -17.11 5.32
C ARG A 49 -6.79 -16.39 5.17
N ASN A 50 -6.40 -16.09 3.93
CA ASN A 50 -5.26 -15.24 3.66
C ASN A 50 -5.70 -13.77 3.63
N ARG A 51 -5.12 -12.94 4.52
CA ARG A 51 -5.39 -11.49 4.59
C ARG A 51 -4.35 -10.66 3.87
N THR A 52 -3.26 -11.27 3.40
CA THR A 52 -2.12 -10.57 2.79
C THR A 52 -2.15 -10.63 1.26
N SER A 53 -3.04 -11.45 0.67
CA SER A 53 -3.16 -11.54 -0.77
C SER A 53 -4.02 -10.41 -1.32
N PRO A 54 -3.59 -9.73 -2.39
CA PRO A 54 -4.36 -8.68 -3.05
C PRO A 54 -5.55 -9.21 -3.86
N PHE A 55 -5.50 -10.48 -4.28
CA PHE A 55 -6.57 -11.13 -5.03
C PHE A 55 -6.72 -12.58 -4.56
N ALA A 56 -7.79 -12.89 -3.83
CA ALA A 56 -7.92 -14.13 -3.10
C ALA A 56 -9.20 -14.89 -3.45
N PHE A 57 -9.07 -16.19 -3.66
CA PHE A 57 -10.20 -17.12 -3.68
C PHE A 57 -10.69 -17.40 -2.26
N THR A 58 -11.99 -17.22 -2.02
CA THR A 58 -12.61 -17.37 -0.69
C THR A 58 -13.64 -18.48 -0.65
N GLY A 59 -13.42 -19.55 -1.41
CA GLY A 59 -14.23 -20.76 -1.45
C GLY A 59 -15.26 -20.78 -2.58
N ASN A 60 -15.89 -19.66 -2.92
CA ASN A 60 -16.89 -19.56 -3.99
C ASN A 60 -16.77 -18.28 -4.84
N LYS A 61 -15.83 -17.40 -4.52
CA LYS A 61 -15.62 -16.14 -5.20
C LYS A 61 -14.16 -15.69 -5.08
N PHE A 62 -13.75 -14.77 -5.95
CA PHE A 62 -12.51 -14.04 -5.79
C PHE A 62 -12.78 -12.65 -5.20
N GLU A 63 -11.93 -12.22 -4.30
CA GLU A 63 -11.95 -10.90 -3.70
C GLU A 63 -10.72 -10.11 -4.12
N PHE A 64 -10.92 -8.96 -4.77
CA PHE A 64 -9.87 -8.00 -5.05
C PHE A 64 -9.79 -6.99 -3.90
N ARG A 65 -8.62 -6.86 -3.25
CA ARG A 65 -8.47 -6.18 -1.96
C ARG A 65 -7.49 -5.01 -2.01
N MET A 66 -7.19 -4.48 -3.19
CA MET A 66 -6.16 -3.46 -3.36
C MET A 66 -6.67 -2.02 -3.43
N VAL A 67 -7.98 -1.80 -3.42
CA VAL A 67 -8.54 -0.44 -3.49
C VAL A 67 -8.32 0.26 -2.15
N GLY A 68 -7.76 1.48 -2.18
CA GLY A 68 -7.58 2.32 -1.01
C GLY A 68 -8.92 2.70 -0.37
N SER A 69 -8.93 2.92 0.95
CA SER A 69 -10.16 3.19 1.71
C SER A 69 -10.86 4.51 1.33
N SER A 70 -10.11 5.47 0.82
CA SER A 70 -10.61 6.78 0.34
C SER A 70 -10.83 6.86 -1.16
N ASP A 71 -10.54 5.78 -1.91
CA ASP A 71 -10.68 5.76 -3.35
C ASP A 71 -12.00 5.15 -3.81
N SER A 72 -12.47 5.58 -4.99
CA SER A 72 -13.59 4.92 -5.67
C SER A 72 -13.19 3.55 -6.18
N ILE A 73 -14.07 2.56 -5.99
CA ILE A 73 -13.89 1.21 -6.57
C ILE A 73 -14.14 1.16 -8.09
N ALA A 74 -14.74 2.20 -8.65
CA ALA A 74 -15.16 2.21 -10.06
C ALA A 74 -14.01 1.98 -11.05
N PRO A 75 -12.83 2.63 -10.94
CA PRO A 75 -11.73 2.37 -11.85
C PRO A 75 -11.23 0.91 -11.80
N ALA A 76 -11.12 0.34 -10.60
CA ALA A 76 -10.72 -1.06 -10.43
C ALA A 76 -11.74 -2.02 -11.07
N ASN A 77 -13.04 -1.78 -10.85
CA ASN A 77 -14.10 -2.59 -11.43
C ASN A 77 -14.13 -2.50 -12.96
N VAL A 78 -13.94 -1.31 -13.53
CA VAL A 78 -13.88 -1.15 -15.00
C VAL A 78 -12.74 -1.97 -15.58
N VAL A 79 -11.53 -1.85 -15.01
CA VAL A 79 -10.37 -2.63 -15.50
C VAL A 79 -10.60 -4.13 -15.34
N LEU A 80 -11.00 -4.60 -14.16
CA LEU A 80 -11.21 -6.02 -13.88
C LEU A 80 -12.28 -6.63 -14.78
N ASN A 81 -13.43 -5.97 -14.91
CA ASN A 81 -14.50 -6.48 -15.77
C ASN A 81 -14.07 -6.55 -17.25
N THR A 82 -13.31 -5.57 -17.74
CA THR A 82 -12.87 -5.54 -19.13
C THR A 82 -11.83 -6.63 -19.41
N ILE A 83 -10.83 -6.85 -18.51
CA ILE A 83 -9.85 -7.93 -18.71
C ILE A 83 -10.48 -9.32 -18.57
N VAL A 84 -11.47 -9.48 -17.70
CA VAL A 84 -12.23 -10.74 -17.57
C VAL A 84 -13.08 -10.98 -18.82
N ALA A 85 -13.73 -9.94 -19.37
CA ALA A 85 -14.49 -10.06 -20.61
C ALA A 85 -13.60 -10.47 -21.79
N GLU A 86 -12.37 -9.91 -21.90
CA GLU A 86 -11.41 -10.35 -22.92
C GLU A 86 -11.03 -11.82 -22.74
N SER A 87 -10.71 -12.24 -21.50
CA SER A 87 -10.36 -13.64 -21.23
C SER A 87 -11.52 -14.60 -21.56
N PHE A 88 -12.77 -14.23 -21.22
CA PHE A 88 -13.93 -15.03 -21.60
C PHE A 88 -14.14 -15.10 -23.11
N LYS A 89 -13.91 -13.99 -23.81
CA LYS A 89 -13.97 -13.98 -25.27
C LYS A 89 -12.91 -14.91 -25.87
N GLU A 90 -11.67 -14.83 -25.41
CA GLU A 90 -10.58 -15.69 -25.88
C GLU A 90 -10.87 -17.19 -25.61
N ILE A 91 -11.43 -17.50 -24.44
CA ILE A 91 -11.86 -18.86 -24.09
C ILE A 91 -13.00 -19.32 -24.98
N ALA A 92 -14.02 -18.48 -25.18
CA ALA A 92 -15.14 -18.80 -26.04
C ALA A 92 -14.69 -19.06 -27.50
N ASP A 93 -13.82 -18.19 -28.04
CA ASP A 93 -13.26 -18.34 -29.41
C ASP A 93 -12.45 -19.66 -29.55
N GLN A 94 -11.80 -20.15 -28.47
CA GLN A 94 -11.08 -21.44 -28.52
C GLN A 94 -11.99 -22.66 -28.36
N LEU A 95 -13.15 -22.50 -27.75
CA LEU A 95 -14.12 -23.60 -27.54
C LEU A 95 -15.23 -23.65 -28.60
N ASP A 96 -15.30 -22.65 -29.48
CA ASP A 96 -16.31 -22.63 -30.53
C ASP A 96 -16.06 -23.72 -31.56
N GLY A 97 -17.08 -24.49 -31.86
CA GLY A 97 -17.07 -25.55 -32.90
C GLY A 97 -16.22 -26.79 -32.54
N VAL A 98 -15.79 -26.99 -31.30
CA VAL A 98 -15.03 -28.17 -30.88
C VAL A 98 -15.96 -29.40 -30.79
N GLU A 99 -15.50 -30.57 -31.25
CA GLU A 99 -16.30 -31.81 -31.26
C GLU A 99 -16.52 -32.39 -29.84
N ASN A 100 -15.47 -32.38 -29.01
CA ASN A 100 -15.52 -32.87 -27.63
C ASN A 100 -15.30 -31.68 -26.65
N PHE A 101 -16.42 -31.05 -26.27
CA PHE A 101 -16.41 -29.84 -25.47
C PHE A 101 -15.77 -30.05 -24.09
N ASP A 102 -16.11 -31.13 -23.39
CA ASP A 102 -15.60 -31.39 -22.04
C ASP A 102 -14.08 -31.59 -22.01
N MET A 103 -13.56 -32.36 -22.98
CA MET A 103 -12.12 -32.56 -23.15
C MET A 103 -11.40 -31.25 -23.51
N ALA A 104 -11.98 -30.47 -24.44
CA ALA A 104 -11.41 -29.19 -24.83
C ALA A 104 -11.36 -28.19 -23.67
N VAL A 105 -12.40 -28.15 -22.83
CA VAL A 105 -12.41 -27.33 -21.59
C VAL A 105 -11.31 -27.78 -20.62
N HIS A 106 -11.20 -29.08 -20.39
CA HIS A 106 -10.17 -29.66 -19.53
C HIS A 106 -8.76 -29.28 -19.99
N ASP A 107 -8.46 -29.49 -21.29
CA ASP A 107 -7.14 -29.17 -21.85
C ASP A 107 -6.86 -27.67 -21.81
N LEU A 108 -7.87 -26.84 -22.06
CA LEU A 108 -7.74 -25.39 -21.98
C LEU A 108 -7.46 -24.92 -20.55
N ILE A 109 -8.16 -25.46 -19.56
CA ILE A 109 -7.92 -25.15 -18.13
C ILE A 109 -6.49 -25.55 -17.75
N LYS A 110 -6.07 -26.77 -18.11
CA LYS A 110 -4.68 -27.23 -17.89
C LYS A 110 -3.67 -26.27 -18.52
N LYS A 111 -3.88 -25.88 -19.77
CA LYS A 111 -3.00 -24.92 -20.47
C LYS A 111 -2.94 -23.58 -19.76
N LEU A 112 -4.07 -22.99 -19.40
CA LEU A 112 -4.14 -21.69 -18.74
C LEU A 112 -3.42 -21.70 -17.39
N PHE A 113 -3.61 -22.73 -16.57
CA PHE A 113 -2.88 -22.84 -15.32
C PHE A 113 -1.38 -23.09 -15.53
N THR A 114 -0.99 -23.87 -16.53
CA THR A 114 0.44 -24.08 -16.86
C THR A 114 1.10 -22.75 -17.26
N ASP A 115 0.46 -21.98 -18.14
CA ASP A 115 1.01 -20.75 -18.66
C ASP A 115 1.07 -19.61 -17.64
N HIS A 116 0.14 -19.62 -16.65
CA HIS A 116 -0.06 -18.50 -15.72
C HIS A 116 0.18 -18.85 -14.24
N HIS A 117 0.61 -20.06 -13.90
CA HIS A 117 0.84 -20.48 -12.50
C HIS A 117 1.77 -19.56 -11.73
N ARG A 118 2.64 -18.83 -12.42
CA ARG A 118 3.58 -17.88 -11.79
C ARG A 118 2.92 -16.80 -10.90
N ILE A 119 1.60 -16.52 -11.12
CA ILE A 119 0.86 -15.53 -10.31
C ILE A 119 0.27 -16.14 -9.03
N VAL A 120 0.24 -17.48 -8.91
CA VAL A 120 -0.33 -18.15 -7.75
C VAL A 120 0.68 -18.11 -6.59
N PHE A 121 0.23 -17.60 -5.45
CA PHE A 121 1.02 -17.52 -4.23
C PHE A 121 0.13 -17.62 -3.00
N ASN A 122 0.34 -18.67 -2.20
CA ASN A 122 -0.45 -18.95 -1.00
C ASN A 122 0.23 -18.50 0.31
N GLY A 123 1.39 -17.84 0.22
CA GLY A 123 2.16 -17.38 1.39
C GLY A 123 1.78 -15.98 1.87
N ASN A 124 2.65 -15.42 2.71
CA ASN A 124 2.52 -14.05 3.21
C ASN A 124 2.93 -13.03 2.15
N GLY A 125 1.94 -12.34 1.54
CA GLY A 125 2.15 -11.32 0.50
C GLY A 125 2.85 -10.04 0.98
N TYR A 126 3.07 -9.86 2.30
CA TYR A 126 3.77 -8.71 2.88
C TYR A 126 5.26 -8.98 3.19
N SER A 127 5.74 -10.20 2.97
CA SER A 127 7.13 -10.56 3.27
C SER A 127 8.10 -10.08 2.19
N ASP A 128 9.31 -9.70 2.60
CA ASP A 128 10.38 -9.35 1.67
C ASP A 128 10.77 -10.55 0.78
N ALA A 129 10.73 -11.76 1.33
CA ALA A 129 10.97 -12.99 0.57
C ALA A 129 9.98 -13.16 -0.60
N TRP A 130 8.73 -12.69 -0.45
CA TRP A 130 7.78 -12.66 -1.56
C TRP A 130 8.17 -11.64 -2.63
N VAL A 131 8.68 -10.48 -2.25
CA VAL A 131 9.14 -9.47 -3.21
C VAL A 131 10.24 -10.03 -4.10
N GLU A 132 11.24 -10.71 -3.51
CA GLU A 132 12.34 -11.35 -4.25
C GLU A 132 11.83 -12.47 -5.17
N GLU A 133 10.95 -13.33 -4.66
CA GLU A 133 10.37 -14.42 -5.45
C GLU A 133 9.48 -13.91 -6.59
N ALA A 134 8.71 -12.87 -6.37
CA ALA A 134 7.88 -12.25 -7.39
C ALA A 134 8.72 -11.63 -8.52
N GLU A 135 9.83 -11.00 -8.18
CA GLU A 135 10.80 -10.50 -9.17
C GLU A 135 11.39 -11.64 -9.99
N ARG A 136 11.79 -12.75 -9.34
CA ARG A 136 12.27 -13.96 -10.01
C ARG A 136 11.23 -14.55 -10.96
N ARG A 137 9.93 -14.47 -10.62
CA ARG A 137 8.80 -14.90 -11.47
C ARG A 137 8.46 -13.88 -12.57
N GLY A 138 9.13 -12.74 -12.62
CA GLY A 138 8.86 -11.66 -13.58
C GLY A 138 7.52 -10.95 -13.34
N LEU A 139 7.07 -10.88 -12.07
CA LEU A 139 5.86 -10.13 -11.70
C LEU A 139 6.22 -8.66 -11.42
N PRO A 140 5.45 -7.71 -11.95
CA PRO A 140 5.70 -6.29 -11.73
C PRO A 140 5.54 -5.90 -10.25
N ASN A 141 6.48 -5.10 -9.73
CA ASN A 141 6.39 -4.46 -8.42
C ASN A 141 6.35 -2.94 -8.60
N ILE A 142 5.19 -2.39 -8.90
CA ILE A 142 4.98 -0.97 -9.12
C ILE A 142 4.64 -0.32 -7.77
N LYS A 143 5.56 0.52 -7.26
CA LYS A 143 5.45 1.12 -5.91
C LYS A 143 4.83 2.51 -5.89
N SER A 144 4.66 3.14 -7.05
CA SER A 144 4.19 4.52 -7.17
C SER A 144 3.05 4.61 -8.16
N MET A 145 2.06 5.47 -7.86
CA MET A 145 0.99 5.78 -8.80
C MET A 145 1.52 6.41 -10.09
N VAL A 146 2.56 7.24 -9.99
CA VAL A 146 3.21 7.88 -11.15
C VAL A 146 3.76 6.82 -12.12
N ASP A 147 4.32 5.72 -11.60
CA ASP A 147 4.83 4.61 -12.41
C ASP A 147 3.72 3.68 -12.93
N ALA A 148 2.55 3.67 -12.27
CA ALA A 148 1.41 2.86 -12.67
C ALA A 148 0.58 3.49 -13.80
N ILE A 149 0.46 4.82 -13.82
CA ILE A 149 -0.37 5.55 -14.78
C ILE A 149 -0.05 5.21 -16.25
N PRO A 150 1.23 5.07 -16.68
CA PRO A 150 1.56 4.74 -18.07
C PRO A 150 0.93 3.43 -18.56
N ALA A 151 0.59 2.51 -17.67
CA ALA A 151 -0.08 1.26 -18.03
C ALA A 151 -1.43 1.47 -18.72
N LEU A 152 -2.13 2.58 -18.43
CA LEU A 152 -3.42 2.92 -19.04
C LEU A 152 -3.32 3.26 -20.53
N THR A 153 -2.18 3.76 -20.98
CA THR A 153 -1.97 4.25 -22.35
C THR A 153 -1.07 3.34 -23.18
N THR A 154 -0.75 2.14 -22.67
CA THR A 154 -0.02 1.14 -23.47
C THR A 154 -0.86 0.69 -24.67
N PRO A 155 -0.23 0.31 -25.81
CA PRO A 155 -0.97 -0.20 -26.96
C PRO A 155 -1.87 -1.39 -26.62
N LYS A 156 -1.44 -2.22 -25.65
CA LYS A 156 -2.26 -3.35 -25.17
C LYS A 156 -3.53 -2.86 -24.47
N ALA A 157 -3.42 -1.88 -23.56
CA ALA A 157 -4.56 -1.33 -22.86
C ALA A 157 -5.53 -0.61 -23.80
N VAL A 158 -5.01 0.23 -24.70
CA VAL A 158 -5.81 0.93 -25.71
C VAL A 158 -6.62 -0.08 -26.54
N LYS A 159 -5.96 -1.09 -27.11
CA LYS A 159 -6.62 -2.14 -27.90
C LYS A 159 -7.71 -2.85 -27.09
N LEU A 160 -7.43 -3.20 -25.85
CA LEU A 160 -8.39 -3.86 -24.95
C LEU A 160 -9.65 -3.01 -24.78
N PHE A 161 -9.49 -1.78 -24.33
CA PHE A 161 -10.64 -0.92 -24.01
C PHE A 161 -11.45 -0.53 -25.26
N GLU A 162 -10.79 -0.28 -26.38
CA GLU A 162 -11.47 0.02 -27.65
C GLU A 162 -12.23 -1.19 -28.20
N SER A 163 -11.67 -2.40 -28.09
CA SER A 163 -12.32 -3.62 -28.59
C SER A 163 -13.65 -3.94 -27.90
N PHE A 164 -13.81 -3.49 -26.65
CA PHE A 164 -15.05 -3.62 -25.87
C PHE A 164 -15.89 -2.34 -25.83
N GLY A 165 -15.48 -1.28 -26.52
CA GLY A 165 -16.19 0.01 -26.53
C GLY A 165 -16.26 0.69 -25.17
N VAL A 166 -15.30 0.41 -24.28
CA VAL A 166 -15.28 0.95 -22.90
C VAL A 166 -14.65 2.33 -22.88
N PHE A 167 -13.47 2.48 -23.48
CA PHE A 167 -12.77 3.74 -23.65
C PHE A 167 -12.07 3.82 -25.00
N THR A 168 -12.02 5.02 -25.56
CA THR A 168 -11.15 5.37 -26.68
C THR A 168 -9.73 5.71 -26.21
N GLU A 169 -8.76 5.70 -27.11
CA GLU A 169 -7.39 6.15 -26.82
C GLU A 169 -7.36 7.58 -26.23
N ALA A 170 -8.18 8.49 -26.79
CA ALA A 170 -8.25 9.88 -26.30
C ALA A 170 -8.74 9.96 -24.85
N GLU A 171 -9.75 9.15 -24.49
CA GLU A 171 -10.27 9.09 -23.13
C GLU A 171 -9.25 8.48 -22.15
N LEU A 172 -8.50 7.47 -22.57
CA LEU A 172 -7.43 6.86 -21.76
C LEU A 172 -6.30 7.86 -21.49
N LYS A 173 -5.88 8.63 -22.51
CA LYS A 173 -4.87 9.70 -22.37
C LYS A 173 -5.35 10.78 -21.42
N SER A 174 -6.57 11.28 -21.60
CA SER A 174 -7.15 12.28 -20.70
C SER A 174 -7.23 11.78 -19.24
N ARG A 175 -7.60 10.52 -19.03
CA ARG A 175 -7.63 9.91 -17.68
C ARG A 175 -6.23 9.80 -17.07
N ALA A 176 -5.22 9.49 -17.87
CA ALA A 176 -3.83 9.45 -17.40
C ALA A 176 -3.35 10.84 -16.96
N GLU A 177 -3.62 11.88 -17.76
CA GLU A 177 -3.29 13.28 -17.43
C GLU A 177 -3.98 13.73 -16.14
N ILE A 178 -5.28 13.46 -15.99
CA ILE A 178 -6.03 13.77 -14.76
C ILE A 178 -5.43 13.07 -13.53
N LYS A 179 -4.96 11.83 -13.67
CA LYS A 179 -4.33 11.10 -12.55
C LYS A 179 -2.97 11.70 -12.17
N TYR A 180 -2.14 12.11 -13.14
CA TYR A 180 -0.90 12.83 -12.85
C TYR A 180 -1.16 14.15 -12.13
N GLU A 181 -2.14 14.93 -12.63
CA GLU A 181 -2.52 16.19 -12.01
C GLU A 181 -3.05 15.99 -10.58
N ALA A 182 -3.91 15.00 -10.37
CA ALA A 182 -4.45 14.67 -9.05
C ALA A 182 -3.35 14.27 -8.07
N TYR A 183 -2.38 13.46 -8.51
CA TYR A 183 -1.22 13.09 -7.70
C TYR A 183 -0.39 14.32 -7.30
N ALA A 184 0.00 15.14 -8.28
CA ALA A 184 0.78 16.35 -8.04
C ALA A 184 0.06 17.32 -7.08
N LYS A 185 -1.24 17.51 -7.24
CA LYS A 185 -2.06 18.36 -6.35
C LYS A 185 -2.12 17.80 -4.92
N ALA A 186 -2.31 16.50 -4.76
CA ALA A 186 -2.36 15.87 -3.44
C ALA A 186 -1.04 16.06 -2.69
N ILE A 187 0.08 15.70 -3.30
CA ILE A 187 1.40 15.85 -2.68
C ILE A 187 1.74 17.33 -2.40
N ASN A 188 1.33 18.25 -3.28
CA ASN A 188 1.52 19.69 -3.04
C ASN A 188 0.73 20.19 -1.81
N ILE A 189 -0.51 19.71 -1.62
CA ILE A 189 -1.31 20.06 -0.44
C ILE A 189 -0.66 19.49 0.82
N GLU A 190 -0.25 18.22 0.80
CA GLU A 190 0.43 17.57 1.91
C GLU A 190 1.73 18.28 2.28
N ALA A 191 2.58 18.60 1.30
CA ALA A 191 3.83 19.34 1.51
C ALA A 191 3.60 20.73 2.14
N LYS A 192 2.62 21.49 1.64
CA LYS A 192 2.26 22.80 2.21
C LYS A 192 1.71 22.68 3.62
N THR A 193 0.95 21.63 3.91
CA THR A 193 0.43 21.35 5.25
C THR A 193 1.61 21.03 6.20
N MET A 194 2.55 20.19 5.79
CA MET A 194 3.74 19.88 6.57
C MET A 194 4.59 21.13 6.84
N ILE A 195 4.77 22.01 5.84
CA ILE A 195 5.47 23.29 5.98
C ILE A 195 4.76 24.16 7.03
N ASP A 196 3.43 24.28 6.96
CA ASP A 196 2.65 25.07 7.92
C ASP A 196 2.76 24.52 9.34
N MET A 197 2.56 23.22 9.51
CA MET A 197 2.66 22.54 10.83
C MET A 197 4.07 22.64 11.40
N ALA A 198 5.09 22.35 10.61
CA ALA A 198 6.48 22.43 11.06
C ALA A 198 6.88 23.86 11.43
N GLY A 199 6.57 24.83 10.58
CA GLY A 199 6.99 26.21 10.74
C GLY A 199 6.25 26.97 11.83
N LYS A 200 4.94 26.71 12.01
CA LYS A 200 4.12 27.48 12.96
C LYS A 200 3.85 26.77 14.29
N GLN A 201 4.03 25.46 14.33
CA GLN A 201 3.66 24.67 15.50
C GLN A 201 4.90 23.95 16.08
N ILE A 202 5.53 23.01 15.37
CA ILE A 202 6.59 22.17 15.93
C ILE A 202 7.84 22.99 16.28
N ILE A 203 8.40 23.72 15.30
CA ILE A 203 9.64 24.48 15.51
C ILE A 203 9.51 25.48 16.65
N PRO A 204 8.47 26.32 16.75
CA PRO A 204 8.29 27.22 17.90
C PRO A 204 8.17 26.51 19.23
N SER A 205 7.43 25.41 19.30
CA SER A 205 7.26 24.62 20.52
C SER A 205 8.58 24.00 21.00
N VAL A 206 9.36 23.43 20.07
CA VAL A 206 10.67 22.87 20.40
C VAL A 206 11.66 23.96 20.84
N ILE A 207 11.62 25.15 20.24
CA ILE A 207 12.44 26.30 20.70
C ILE A 207 12.06 26.66 22.14
N SER A 208 10.78 26.70 22.49
CA SER A 208 10.33 26.96 23.86
C SER A 208 10.84 25.89 24.82
N TYR A 209 10.77 24.61 24.44
CA TYR A 209 11.28 23.50 25.24
C TYR A 209 12.80 23.55 25.41
N THR A 210 13.56 23.88 24.35
CA THR A 210 15.01 24.06 24.51
C THR A 210 15.38 25.21 25.44
N THR A 211 14.57 26.26 25.49
CA THR A 211 14.75 27.35 26.45
C THR A 211 14.54 26.89 27.88
N GLU A 212 13.51 26.09 28.14
CA GLU A 212 13.25 25.50 29.46
C GLU A 212 14.39 24.57 29.92
N LEU A 213 14.85 23.68 29.00
CA LEU A 213 16.02 22.83 29.28
C LEU A 213 17.29 23.63 29.59
N ALA A 214 17.55 24.70 28.83
CA ALA A 214 18.70 25.57 29.06
C ALA A 214 18.63 26.24 30.44
N ASN A 215 17.47 26.74 30.85
CA ASN A 215 17.24 27.29 32.17
C ASN A 215 17.44 26.25 33.28
N SER A 216 16.95 25.01 33.05
CA SER A 216 17.15 23.90 33.99
C SER A 216 18.64 23.56 34.14
N VAL A 217 19.42 23.50 33.07
CA VAL A 217 20.87 23.28 33.12
C VAL A 217 21.56 24.35 33.96
N LEU A 218 21.22 25.63 33.77
CA LEU A 218 21.82 26.75 34.50
C LEU A 218 21.47 26.67 36.00
N THR A 219 20.20 26.52 36.31
CA THR A 219 19.70 26.52 37.70
C THR A 219 20.26 25.34 38.50
N VAL A 220 20.32 24.14 37.91
CA VAL A 220 20.87 22.95 38.58
C VAL A 220 22.37 23.12 38.84
N LYS A 221 23.13 23.67 37.89
CA LYS A 221 24.55 24.00 38.10
C LYS A 221 24.78 25.05 39.16
N GLU A 222 23.98 26.11 39.18
CA GLU A 222 24.06 27.16 40.21
C GLU A 222 23.75 26.60 41.62
N ALA A 223 22.87 25.63 41.72
CA ALA A 223 22.58 24.91 42.95
C ALA A 223 23.70 23.94 43.37
N GLY A 224 24.78 23.79 42.59
CA GLY A 224 25.90 22.90 42.86
C GLY A 224 25.63 21.41 42.60
N ALA A 225 24.57 21.10 41.85
CA ALA A 225 24.20 19.72 41.48
C ALA A 225 24.68 19.36 40.08
N ASP A 226 24.68 18.05 39.77
CA ASP A 226 24.99 17.55 38.44
C ASP A 226 23.83 17.80 37.44
N ALA A 227 24.12 18.53 36.38
CA ALA A 227 23.18 18.85 35.32
C ALA A 227 23.48 18.13 33.99
N SER A 228 24.22 17.01 34.04
CA SER A 228 24.64 16.27 32.84
C SER A 228 23.43 15.76 32.02
N VAL A 229 22.41 15.21 32.66
CA VAL A 229 21.21 14.70 32.02
C VAL A 229 20.47 15.80 31.26
N GLN A 230 20.28 16.97 31.88
CA GLN A 230 19.62 18.10 31.24
C GLN A 230 20.45 18.65 30.06
N ALA A 231 21.77 18.67 30.20
CA ALA A 231 22.67 19.14 29.16
C ALA A 231 22.69 18.19 27.93
N ASP A 232 22.70 16.89 28.21
CA ASP A 232 22.64 15.87 27.12
C ASP A 232 21.31 15.95 26.36
N LEU A 233 20.19 16.05 27.10
CA LEU A 233 18.86 16.20 26.48
C LEU A 233 18.76 17.50 25.66
N LEU A 234 19.29 18.62 26.21
CA LEU A 234 19.33 19.90 25.46
C LEU A 234 20.14 19.77 24.18
N ALA A 235 21.28 19.08 24.19
CA ALA A 235 22.11 18.87 23.03
C ALA A 235 21.39 18.01 22.00
N GLU A 236 20.72 16.93 22.40
CA GLU A 236 19.97 16.04 21.53
C GLU A 236 18.80 16.76 20.85
N VAL A 237 17.93 17.43 21.62
CA VAL A 237 16.80 18.20 21.10
C VAL A 237 17.25 19.30 20.15
N SER A 238 18.33 20.02 20.49
CA SER A 238 18.91 21.08 19.64
C SER A 238 19.46 20.51 18.31
N GLY A 239 20.03 19.30 18.35
CA GLY A 239 20.50 18.57 17.17
C GLY A 239 19.36 18.28 16.21
N TYR A 240 18.29 17.64 16.69
CA TYR A 240 17.10 17.31 15.85
C TYR A 240 16.38 18.58 15.38
N LEU A 241 16.31 19.62 16.20
CA LEU A 241 15.74 20.91 15.77
C LEU A 241 16.52 21.54 14.61
N LYS A 242 17.85 21.47 14.62
CA LYS A 242 18.69 21.92 13.53
C LYS A 242 18.44 21.14 12.25
N ASP A 243 18.39 19.80 12.34
CA ASP A 243 18.12 18.93 11.21
C ASP A 243 16.71 19.18 10.62
N MET A 244 15.73 19.30 11.50
CA MET A 244 14.36 19.63 11.12
C MET A 244 14.29 20.99 10.39
N LYS A 245 14.99 22.01 10.90
CA LYS A 245 15.00 23.34 10.27
C LYS A 245 15.67 23.32 8.88
N ALA A 246 16.70 22.52 8.70
CA ALA A 246 17.35 22.34 7.39
C ALA A 246 16.40 21.69 6.39
N ALA A 247 15.76 20.57 6.77
CA ALA A 247 14.78 19.87 5.95
C ALA A 247 13.53 20.74 5.64
N TYR A 248 13.05 21.50 6.61
CA TYR A 248 11.97 22.47 6.44
C TYR A 248 12.29 23.50 5.35
N THR A 249 13.50 24.08 5.38
CA THR A 249 13.94 25.05 4.36
C THR A 249 14.02 24.41 2.98
N LYS A 250 14.60 23.21 2.90
CA LYS A 250 14.68 22.43 1.66
C LYS A 250 13.29 22.11 1.10
N LEU A 251 12.33 21.73 1.95
CA LEU A 251 10.96 21.41 1.51
C LEU A 251 10.25 22.62 0.91
N ILE A 252 10.44 23.82 1.48
CA ILE A 252 9.91 25.07 0.90
C ILE A 252 10.48 25.26 -0.51
N ASP A 253 11.80 25.12 -0.66
CA ASP A 253 12.49 25.37 -1.93
C ASP A 253 12.08 24.38 -3.02
N VAL A 254 12.02 23.07 -2.70
CA VAL A 254 11.63 22.05 -3.70
C VAL A 254 10.14 22.16 -4.05
N THR A 255 9.28 22.51 -3.08
CA THR A 255 7.85 22.70 -3.34
C THR A 255 7.61 23.93 -4.22
N ALA A 256 8.36 25.00 -4.03
CA ALA A 256 8.29 26.19 -4.90
C ALA A 256 8.72 25.87 -6.33
N LYS A 257 9.85 25.15 -6.51
CA LYS A 257 10.35 24.74 -7.83
C LYS A 257 9.40 23.82 -8.59
N ALA A 258 8.58 23.04 -7.90
CA ALA A 258 7.58 22.19 -8.54
C ALA A 258 6.56 22.98 -9.39
N ALA A 259 6.32 24.24 -9.07
CA ALA A 259 5.43 25.13 -9.83
C ALA A 259 6.01 25.54 -11.20
N ASP A 260 7.32 25.48 -11.37
CA ASP A 260 8.01 25.85 -12.62
C ASP A 260 7.99 24.68 -13.64
N VAL A 261 7.63 23.47 -13.23
CA VAL A 261 7.54 22.29 -14.10
C VAL A 261 6.18 22.31 -14.81
N THR A 262 6.18 22.60 -16.09
CA THR A 262 4.95 22.78 -16.88
C THR A 262 4.39 21.51 -17.49
N ASP A 263 5.21 20.52 -17.79
CA ASP A 263 4.74 19.20 -18.23
C ASP A 263 4.18 18.42 -17.06
N ILE A 264 2.94 17.96 -17.19
CA ILE A 264 2.19 17.35 -16.08
C ILE A 264 2.79 16.01 -15.61
N THR A 265 3.38 15.25 -16.53
CA THR A 265 4.04 13.98 -16.22
C THR A 265 5.35 14.23 -15.47
N GLU A 266 6.16 15.16 -15.96
CA GLU A 266 7.41 15.53 -15.31
C GLU A 266 7.15 16.21 -13.96
N GLN A 267 6.08 16.99 -13.86
CA GLN A 267 5.68 17.59 -12.59
C GLN A 267 5.29 16.53 -11.56
N ALA A 268 4.51 15.52 -11.95
CA ALA A 268 4.15 14.41 -11.05
C ALA A 268 5.39 13.61 -10.61
N LYS A 269 6.34 13.36 -11.51
CA LYS A 269 7.63 12.74 -11.18
C LYS A 269 8.41 13.59 -10.19
N TYR A 270 8.49 14.90 -10.42
CA TYR A 270 9.19 15.82 -9.52
C TYR A 270 8.57 15.83 -8.13
N PHE A 271 7.25 15.83 -8.02
CA PHE A 271 6.56 15.69 -6.73
C PHE A 271 6.87 14.36 -6.03
N ARG A 272 6.97 13.26 -6.76
CA ARG A 272 7.35 11.96 -6.20
C ARG A 272 8.81 11.93 -5.73
N ASP A 273 9.74 12.38 -6.59
CA ASP A 273 11.17 12.14 -6.40
C ASP A 273 11.81 13.17 -5.48
N GLU A 274 11.40 14.45 -5.59
CA GLU A 274 12.00 15.55 -4.85
C GLU A 274 11.14 15.98 -3.64
N VAL A 275 9.86 16.29 -3.90
CA VAL A 275 9.02 16.85 -2.85
C VAL A 275 8.70 15.80 -1.79
N LYS A 276 8.19 14.62 -2.20
CA LYS A 276 7.84 13.56 -1.26
C LYS A 276 9.06 13.05 -0.48
N THR A 277 10.19 12.89 -1.12
CA THR A 277 11.44 12.50 -0.45
C THR A 277 11.85 13.53 0.61
N THR A 278 11.74 14.83 0.28
CA THR A 278 12.04 15.89 1.25
C THR A 278 11.01 15.99 2.37
N MET A 279 9.75 15.62 2.12
CA MET A 279 8.75 15.47 3.20
C MET A 279 9.17 14.38 4.20
N ASP A 280 9.68 13.25 3.73
CA ASP A 280 10.17 12.17 4.59
C ASP A 280 11.43 12.61 5.37
N GLU A 281 12.32 13.41 4.75
CA GLU A 281 13.47 14.03 5.43
C GLU A 281 13.04 14.99 6.56
N LEU A 282 11.96 15.75 6.37
CA LEU A 282 11.41 16.64 7.39
C LEU A 282 10.73 15.86 8.53
N ARG A 283 10.03 14.80 8.19
CA ARG A 283 9.33 13.96 9.16
C ARG A 283 10.27 13.25 10.12
N ALA A 284 11.40 12.73 9.63
CA ALA A 284 12.31 11.92 10.43
C ALA A 284 12.83 12.62 11.73
N PRO A 285 13.32 13.87 11.69
CA PRO A 285 13.66 14.57 12.93
C PRO A 285 12.43 15.00 13.75
N ALA A 286 11.28 15.28 13.13
CA ALA A 286 10.05 15.61 13.84
C ALA A 286 9.55 14.42 14.69
N ASP A 287 9.53 13.19 14.11
CA ASP A 287 9.14 11.97 14.83
C ASP A 287 10.09 11.69 16.03
N LYS A 288 11.39 12.01 15.91
CA LYS A 288 12.35 11.92 17.04
C LYS A 288 12.06 12.95 18.12
N LEU A 289 11.78 14.19 17.72
CA LEU A 289 11.41 15.25 18.65
C LEU A 289 10.13 14.93 19.41
N GLU A 290 9.13 14.36 18.77
CA GLU A 290 7.89 13.92 19.41
C GLU A 290 8.12 12.95 20.56
N MET A 291 9.13 12.08 20.45
CA MET A 291 9.44 11.09 21.49
C MET A 291 10.14 11.65 22.73
N ILE A 292 10.75 12.84 22.64
CA ILE A 292 11.62 13.39 23.70
C ILE A 292 11.18 14.77 24.19
N VAL A 293 10.37 15.51 23.44
CA VAL A 293 9.82 16.80 23.87
C VAL A 293 8.70 16.55 24.89
N ASP A 294 8.69 17.33 25.96
CA ASP A 294 7.66 17.25 26.97
C ASP A 294 6.27 17.49 26.35
N LYS A 295 5.31 16.67 26.76
CA LYS A 295 3.91 16.72 26.29
C LYS A 295 3.23 18.08 26.46
N GLU A 296 3.69 18.87 27.45
CA GLU A 296 3.16 20.22 27.66
C GLU A 296 3.61 21.21 26.57
N PHE A 297 4.73 20.92 25.91
CA PHE A 297 5.26 21.70 24.78
C PHE A 297 4.89 21.11 23.43
N TRP A 298 4.62 19.78 23.33
CA TRP A 298 4.31 19.16 22.05
C TRP A 298 2.96 19.63 21.53
N PRO A 299 2.87 20.19 20.28
CA PRO A 299 1.68 20.92 19.84
C PRO A 299 0.54 20.01 19.36
N PHE A 300 0.72 18.69 19.34
CA PHE A 300 -0.28 17.74 18.87
C PHE A 300 -0.75 16.80 19.98
N PRO A 301 -2.01 16.32 19.91
CA PRO A 301 -2.53 15.37 20.88
C PRO A 301 -1.79 14.03 20.79
N SER A 302 -1.40 13.49 21.95
CA SER A 302 -0.88 12.13 22.05
C SER A 302 -1.98 11.08 21.97
N TYR A 303 -1.61 9.80 21.77
CA TYR A 303 -2.57 8.69 21.81
C TYR A 303 -3.37 8.62 23.10
N GLY A 304 -2.76 8.96 24.25
CA GLY A 304 -3.46 9.05 25.52
C GLY A 304 -4.55 10.12 25.52
N CYS A 305 -4.32 11.26 24.88
CA CYS A 305 -5.30 12.33 24.73
C CYS A 305 -6.46 11.90 23.79
N LEU A 306 -6.14 11.21 22.70
CA LEU A 306 -7.16 10.73 21.74
C LEU A 306 -8.06 9.64 22.34
N LEU A 307 -7.52 8.78 23.21
CA LEU A 307 -8.30 7.77 23.94
C LEU A 307 -9.24 8.40 24.97
N TYR A 308 -8.85 9.52 25.57
CA TYR A 308 -9.68 10.24 26.55
C TYR A 308 -10.86 10.98 25.90
N THR A 309 -10.72 11.41 24.66
CA THR A 309 -11.79 12.11 23.92
C THR A 309 -12.83 11.16 23.30
N SER A 310 -12.56 9.84 23.26
CA SER A 310 -13.53 8.86 22.79
C SER A 310 -14.64 8.55 23.80
N ASP A 311 -14.48 9.00 25.06
CA ASP A 311 -15.46 8.81 26.15
C ASP A 311 -16.58 9.86 26.17
N ALA A 312 -16.59 10.77 25.21
CA ALA A 312 -17.68 11.74 25.04
C ALA A 312 -19.01 11.09 24.54
N ALA A 313 -19.03 9.78 24.33
CA ALA A 313 -20.24 9.05 23.97
C ALA A 313 -21.09 8.63 25.18
N ASP A 314 -20.57 8.69 26.40
CA ASP A 314 -21.29 8.33 27.63
C ASP A 314 -22.05 9.52 28.26
N ASP A 315 -21.96 10.72 27.69
CA ASP A 315 -22.66 11.92 28.17
C ASP A 315 -23.93 12.28 27.36
N LEU A 316 -24.56 11.27 26.70
CA LEU A 316 -25.86 11.44 26.02
C LEU A 316 -26.94 10.55 26.65
#